data_baa529f2927133333f4f15c95c3a14f8
#
_entry.id   baa529f2927133333f4f15c95c3a14f8
#
_cell.length_a   1.000
_cell.length_b   1.000
_cell.length_c   1.000
_cell.angle_alpha   90.00
_cell.angle_beta   90.00
_cell.angle_gamma   90.00
#
_symmetry.space_group_name_H-M   'P 1'
#
loop_
_entity.id
_entity.type
_entity.pdbx_description
1 polymer ?
#
loop_
_entity_poly.entity_id
_entity_poly.type
_entity_poly.pdbx_seq_one_letter_code
_entity_poly.pdbx_strand_id
1 'polypeptide(L)'
;MPFLAFDCEGPITLNDNAFEFASAIIPQGGRFFKQVSRFDDYLADIKKRENYKAGDTLKLILPFLKLFGATNKALEEFSERTLILLPKMDEILRSLLKIAPVYIISTSYKPYLVALCKRVGFPMENVFCTEVDLDRVKISQAEAKILTEIYERILSFPDIELPPSAKAPQDLPQSLRDILDEMEYLFFERVWNLDSGEFLREVNPIGGREKAKACEEISKGLSIPLSEGFYCGDSITDTEALSLLREAKGVSLSFNGNRYALRSAEFYALGYDGEVVGEVALSFLNEGKDGLYKLKVKEDKKEFGLIPREEKPLAELISRSEETRKRVRGILIGELG
;
A
#
# COMPACT_ATOMS: atom_id res chain seq x y z
N MET A 1 22.17 -13.37 10.30
CA MET A 1 22.25 -12.02 9.71
C MET A 1 20.85 -11.54 9.49
N PRO A 2 20.46 -10.35 9.97
CA PRO A 2 19.10 -9.81 9.83
C PRO A 2 18.62 -9.73 8.39
N PHE A 3 17.30 -9.76 8.16
CA PHE A 3 16.69 -9.49 6.87
C PHE A 3 15.97 -8.12 6.89
N LEU A 4 15.89 -7.51 5.70
CA LEU A 4 15.21 -6.23 5.48
C LEU A 4 14.06 -6.44 4.51
N ALA A 5 12.89 -5.88 4.83
CA ALA A 5 11.75 -5.86 3.94
C ALA A 5 11.16 -4.44 3.84
N PHE A 6 10.77 -4.04 2.65
CA PHE A 6 10.26 -2.70 2.36
C PHE A 6 8.94 -2.81 1.59
N ASP A 7 7.98 -1.94 1.92
CA ASP A 7 6.94 -1.64 0.94
C ASP A 7 7.54 -0.91 -0.26
N CYS A 8 6.88 -0.99 -1.40
CA CYS A 8 7.35 -0.37 -2.63
C CYS A 8 6.94 1.10 -2.71
N GLU A 9 5.63 1.36 -2.71
CA GLU A 9 5.05 2.68 -2.96
C GLU A 9 5.05 3.52 -1.68
N GLY A 10 5.84 4.57 -1.66
CA GLY A 10 6.15 5.41 -0.51
C GLY A 10 7.60 5.24 -0.09
N PRO A 11 8.04 4.11 0.46
CA PRO A 11 9.43 3.90 0.84
C PRO A 11 10.43 3.82 -0.32
N ILE A 12 10.04 3.27 -1.48
CA ILE A 12 10.95 3.06 -2.62
C ILE A 12 10.58 3.95 -3.81
N THR A 13 9.28 4.11 -4.09
CA THR A 13 8.78 4.87 -5.23
C THR A 13 7.80 5.95 -4.80
N LEU A 14 7.64 6.99 -5.64
CA LEU A 14 6.71 8.09 -5.38
C LEU A 14 5.30 7.82 -5.91
N ASN A 15 5.16 6.85 -6.80
CA ASN A 15 3.90 6.50 -7.48
C ASN A 15 2.84 5.93 -6.52
N ASP A 16 1.61 5.94 -7.03
CA ASP A 16 0.57 4.95 -6.80
C ASP A 16 0.19 4.41 -8.20
N ASN A 17 0.82 3.30 -8.59
CA ASN A 17 0.71 2.78 -9.95
C ASN A 17 -0.72 2.38 -10.32
N ALA A 18 -1.47 1.79 -9.38
CA ALA A 18 -2.84 1.37 -9.63
C ALA A 18 -3.77 2.59 -9.81
N PHE A 19 -3.62 3.62 -8.96
CA PHE A 19 -4.35 4.88 -9.08
C PHE A 19 -4.01 5.61 -10.38
N GLU A 20 -2.72 5.73 -10.70
CA GLU A 20 -2.25 6.42 -11.89
C GLU A 20 -2.71 5.70 -13.17
N PHE A 21 -2.65 4.36 -13.21
CA PHE A 21 -3.12 3.55 -14.32
C PHE A 21 -4.64 3.64 -14.48
N ALA A 22 -5.40 3.54 -13.39
CA ALA A 22 -6.84 3.74 -13.41
C ALA A 22 -7.21 5.14 -13.92
N SER A 23 -6.48 6.17 -13.47
CA SER A 23 -6.67 7.56 -13.92
C SER A 23 -6.40 7.76 -15.42
N ALA A 24 -5.48 6.97 -15.98
CA ALA A 24 -5.13 7.04 -17.40
C ALA A 24 -6.10 6.27 -18.32
N ILE A 25 -6.67 5.16 -17.84
CA ILE A 25 -7.50 4.25 -18.64
C ILE A 25 -9.00 4.52 -18.46
N ILE A 26 -9.44 4.76 -17.23
CA ILE A 26 -10.86 4.92 -16.90
C ILE A 26 -11.26 6.41 -17.02
N PRO A 27 -12.34 6.77 -17.71
CA PRO A 27 -12.87 8.14 -17.67
C PRO A 27 -13.16 8.55 -16.22
N GLN A 28 -12.75 9.74 -15.80
CA GLN A 28 -12.78 10.16 -14.39
C GLN A 28 -12.15 9.15 -13.42
N GLY A 29 -11.15 8.39 -13.88
CA GLY A 29 -10.57 7.26 -13.18
C GLY A 29 -9.99 7.61 -11.81
N GLY A 30 -9.40 8.78 -11.66
CA GLY A 30 -8.90 9.24 -10.36
C GLY A 30 -10.01 9.38 -9.31
N ARG A 31 -11.19 9.94 -9.69
CA ARG A 31 -12.35 10.02 -8.81
C ARG A 31 -12.94 8.65 -8.52
N PHE A 32 -13.09 7.83 -9.57
CA PHE A 32 -13.60 6.46 -9.42
C PHE A 32 -12.71 5.64 -8.47
N PHE A 33 -11.40 5.67 -8.67
CA PHE A 33 -10.44 4.99 -7.80
C PHE A 33 -10.56 5.46 -6.35
N LYS A 34 -10.64 6.79 -6.13
CA LYS A 34 -10.77 7.36 -4.78
C LYS A 34 -12.03 6.86 -4.07
N GLN A 35 -13.17 6.80 -4.77
CA GLN A 35 -14.42 6.25 -4.21
C GLN A 35 -14.26 4.78 -3.80
N VAL A 36 -13.66 3.96 -4.67
CA VAL A 36 -13.42 2.54 -4.41
C VAL A 36 -12.40 2.35 -3.28
N SER A 37 -11.33 3.15 -3.22
CA SER A 37 -10.34 3.11 -2.15
C SER A 37 -10.94 3.50 -0.78
N ARG A 38 -11.81 4.52 -0.73
CA ARG A 38 -12.51 4.88 0.51
C ARG A 38 -13.50 3.80 0.96
N PHE A 39 -14.14 3.13 0.01
CA PHE A 39 -14.96 1.96 0.30
C PHE A 39 -14.13 0.78 0.83
N ASP A 40 -12.93 0.54 0.27
CA ASP A 40 -11.96 -0.44 0.77
C ASP A 40 -11.56 -0.14 2.22
N ASP A 41 -11.18 1.12 2.52
CA ASP A 41 -10.85 1.56 3.87
C ASP A 41 -12.01 1.30 4.86
N TYR A 42 -13.25 1.60 4.44
CA TYR A 42 -14.44 1.32 5.25
C TYR A 42 -14.60 -0.16 5.56
N LEU A 43 -14.47 -1.02 4.55
CA LEU A 43 -14.63 -2.46 4.73
C LEU A 43 -13.53 -3.07 5.60
N ALA A 44 -12.29 -2.59 5.43
CA ALA A 44 -11.14 -3.13 6.14
C ALA A 44 -11.05 -2.64 7.60
N ASP A 45 -11.24 -1.34 7.84
CA ASP A 45 -10.95 -0.72 9.15
C ASP A 45 -12.21 -0.49 10.00
N ILE A 46 -13.30 0.02 9.40
CA ILE A 46 -14.52 0.40 10.14
C ILE A 46 -15.50 -0.77 10.26
N LYS A 47 -15.88 -1.38 9.13
CA LYS A 47 -16.81 -2.51 9.10
C LYS A 47 -16.15 -3.81 9.53
N LYS A 48 -14.85 -3.94 9.29
CA LYS A 48 -14.06 -5.16 9.54
C LYS A 48 -14.73 -6.38 8.93
N ARG A 49 -15.03 -6.26 7.62
CA ARG A 49 -15.71 -7.31 6.87
C ARG A 49 -14.91 -8.61 6.95
N GLU A 50 -15.61 -9.70 7.25
CA GLU A 50 -14.99 -11.02 7.32
C GLU A 50 -14.31 -11.39 5.99
N ASN A 51 -13.10 -11.96 6.06
CA ASN A 51 -12.26 -12.33 4.91
C ASN A 51 -11.89 -11.18 3.96
N TYR A 52 -12.03 -9.93 4.40
CA TYR A 52 -11.61 -8.74 3.67
C TYR A 52 -10.33 -8.14 4.27
N LYS A 53 -9.57 -7.39 3.49
CA LYS A 53 -8.32 -6.75 3.96
C LYS A 53 -8.04 -5.46 3.22
N ALA A 54 -7.29 -4.57 3.84
CA ALA A 54 -6.81 -3.34 3.20
C ALA A 54 -5.97 -3.65 1.95
N GLY A 55 -6.19 -2.88 0.89
CA GLY A 55 -5.56 -3.06 -0.41
C GLY A 55 -6.37 -3.89 -1.40
N ASP A 56 -7.53 -4.42 -1.00
CA ASP A 56 -8.46 -5.12 -1.89
C ASP A 56 -9.06 -4.18 -2.95
N THR A 57 -8.89 -2.85 -2.84
CA THR A 57 -9.13 -1.87 -3.92
C THR A 57 -8.59 -2.37 -5.24
N LEU A 58 -7.39 -2.96 -5.25
CA LEU A 58 -6.72 -3.40 -6.46
C LEU A 58 -7.49 -4.49 -7.20
N LYS A 59 -8.18 -5.40 -6.51
CA LYS A 59 -9.05 -6.37 -7.18
C LYS A 59 -10.41 -5.79 -7.56
N LEU A 60 -10.94 -4.85 -6.77
CA LEU A 60 -12.24 -4.22 -7.05
C LEU A 60 -12.24 -3.38 -8.33
N ILE A 61 -11.12 -2.76 -8.69
CA ILE A 61 -11.03 -1.92 -9.89
C ILE A 61 -10.79 -2.71 -11.18
N LEU A 62 -10.33 -3.98 -11.12
CA LEU A 62 -9.94 -4.77 -12.30
C LEU A 62 -11.08 -4.96 -13.32
N PRO A 63 -12.35 -5.26 -12.92
CA PRO A 63 -13.45 -5.35 -13.87
C PRO A 63 -13.63 -4.06 -14.68
N PHE A 64 -13.43 -2.91 -14.05
CA PHE A 64 -13.58 -1.60 -14.69
C PHE A 64 -12.37 -1.23 -15.54
N LEU A 65 -11.15 -1.55 -15.11
CA LEU A 65 -9.97 -1.45 -15.97
C LEU A 65 -10.18 -2.26 -17.24
N LYS A 66 -10.67 -3.48 -17.13
CA LYS A 66 -10.96 -4.34 -18.28
C LYS A 66 -12.09 -3.80 -19.16
N LEU A 67 -13.15 -3.25 -18.57
CA LEU A 67 -14.25 -2.58 -19.28
C LEU A 67 -13.73 -1.48 -20.20
N PHE A 68 -12.78 -0.68 -19.72
CA PHE A 68 -12.18 0.42 -20.47
C PHE A 68 -10.93 0.03 -21.30
N GLY A 69 -10.74 -1.27 -21.54
CA GLY A 69 -9.77 -1.77 -22.52
C GLY A 69 -8.36 -1.98 -21.98
N ALA A 70 -8.16 -2.03 -20.65
CA ALA A 70 -6.88 -2.37 -20.09
C ALA A 70 -6.44 -3.79 -20.49
N THR A 71 -5.15 -3.94 -20.78
CA THR A 71 -4.48 -5.20 -21.12
C THR A 71 -3.21 -5.35 -20.30
N ASN A 72 -2.67 -6.57 -20.20
CA ASN A 72 -1.37 -6.81 -19.57
C ASN A 72 -0.29 -5.91 -20.18
N LYS A 73 -0.24 -5.84 -21.51
CA LYS A 73 0.73 -5.02 -22.23
C LYS A 73 0.59 -3.53 -21.90
N ALA A 74 -0.65 -3.00 -21.86
CA ALA A 74 -0.88 -1.60 -21.50
C ALA A 74 -0.40 -1.28 -20.06
N LEU A 75 -0.61 -2.20 -19.11
CA LEU A 75 -0.15 -2.06 -17.73
C LEU A 75 1.38 -2.10 -17.65
N GLU A 76 2.04 -3.01 -18.37
CA GLU A 76 3.51 -3.10 -18.44
C GLU A 76 4.14 -1.82 -19.01
N GLU A 77 3.68 -1.38 -20.19
CA GLU A 77 4.17 -0.16 -20.85
C GLU A 77 3.92 1.10 -19.98
N PHE A 78 2.78 1.17 -19.33
CA PHE A 78 2.47 2.26 -18.41
C PHE A 78 3.43 2.27 -17.22
N SER A 79 3.61 1.13 -16.58
CA SER A 79 4.48 0.96 -15.40
C SER A 79 5.93 1.32 -15.71
N GLU A 80 6.48 0.84 -16.86
CA GLU A 80 7.86 1.18 -17.27
C GLU A 80 8.04 2.68 -17.50
N ARG A 81 7.03 3.34 -18.10
CA ARG A 81 7.09 4.77 -18.44
C ARG A 81 6.93 5.69 -17.25
N THR A 82 6.08 5.35 -16.28
CA THR A 82 5.68 6.25 -15.19
C THR A 82 6.44 6.06 -13.90
N LEU A 83 7.25 5.01 -13.77
CA LEU A 83 8.01 4.70 -12.57
C LEU A 83 8.93 5.87 -12.13
N ILE A 84 8.69 6.38 -10.93
CA ILE A 84 9.48 7.44 -10.29
C ILE A 84 10.02 6.92 -8.97
N LEU A 85 11.34 6.79 -8.87
CA LEU A 85 12.00 6.39 -7.63
C LEU A 85 12.02 7.53 -6.62
N LEU A 86 11.89 7.20 -5.34
CA LEU A 86 12.27 8.10 -4.27
C LEU A 86 13.78 8.41 -4.43
N PRO A 87 14.22 9.69 -4.41
CA PRO A 87 15.62 10.04 -4.61
C PRO A 87 16.56 9.22 -3.72
N LYS A 88 17.70 8.81 -4.27
CA LYS A 88 18.76 7.99 -3.63
C LYS A 88 18.35 6.54 -3.29
N MET A 89 17.10 6.16 -3.40
CA MET A 89 16.65 4.83 -2.96
C MET A 89 17.21 3.70 -3.82
N ASP A 90 17.51 3.95 -5.10
CA ASP A 90 18.17 2.98 -5.97
C ASP A 90 19.60 2.63 -5.52
N GLU A 91 20.38 3.64 -5.11
CA GLU A 91 21.74 3.44 -4.58
C GLU A 91 21.70 2.72 -3.23
N ILE A 92 20.75 3.08 -2.36
CA ILE A 92 20.54 2.47 -1.06
C ILE A 92 20.19 1.00 -1.20
N LEU A 93 19.19 0.66 -2.03
CA LEU A 93 18.80 -0.73 -2.26
C LEU A 93 19.96 -1.59 -2.79
N ARG A 94 20.71 -1.06 -3.78
CA ARG A 94 21.90 -1.77 -4.30
C ARG A 94 22.99 -1.97 -3.24
N SER A 95 23.13 -1.04 -2.31
CA SER A 95 24.10 -1.14 -1.23
C SER A 95 23.66 -2.15 -0.18
N LEU A 96 22.40 -2.14 0.20
CA LEU A 96 21.83 -3.08 1.17
C LEU A 96 21.83 -4.53 0.65
N LEU A 97 21.53 -4.75 -0.64
CA LEU A 97 21.58 -6.07 -1.28
C LEU A 97 22.96 -6.74 -1.22
N LYS A 98 24.04 -5.97 -1.10
CA LYS A 98 25.41 -6.52 -0.99
C LYS A 98 25.72 -7.07 0.41
N ILE A 99 24.96 -6.66 1.42
CA ILE A 99 25.30 -6.88 2.82
C ILE A 99 24.21 -7.58 3.63
N ALA A 100 22.99 -7.75 3.08
CA ALA A 100 21.89 -8.41 3.77
C ALA A 100 20.88 -8.99 2.78
N PRO A 101 20.06 -9.98 3.17
CA PRO A 101 18.84 -10.35 2.45
C PRO A 101 17.85 -9.17 2.46
N VAL A 102 17.49 -8.67 1.27
CA VAL A 102 16.53 -7.57 1.10
C VAL A 102 15.34 -8.05 0.28
N TYR A 103 14.15 -7.70 0.74
CA TYR A 103 12.87 -8.05 0.11
C TYR A 103 12.02 -6.83 -0.14
N ILE A 104 11.14 -6.92 -1.15
CA ILE A 104 10.07 -5.94 -1.39
C ILE A 104 8.74 -6.67 -1.23
N ILE A 105 7.84 -6.09 -0.43
CA ILE A 105 6.51 -6.62 -0.19
C ILE A 105 5.50 -5.54 -0.56
N SER A 106 4.83 -5.67 -1.69
CA SER A 106 4.04 -4.60 -2.31
C SER A 106 2.63 -5.04 -2.65
N THR A 107 1.68 -4.15 -2.43
CA THR A 107 0.30 -4.33 -2.90
C THR A 107 0.19 -4.15 -4.42
N SER A 108 1.11 -3.42 -5.05
CA SER A 108 1.10 -3.11 -6.48
C SER A 108 1.13 -4.35 -7.37
N TYR A 109 0.63 -4.20 -8.59
CA TYR A 109 0.62 -5.27 -9.57
C TYR A 109 2.04 -5.65 -10.03
N LYS A 110 2.25 -6.94 -10.30
CA LYS A 110 3.55 -7.50 -10.70
C LYS A 110 4.24 -6.75 -11.85
N PRO A 111 3.57 -6.31 -12.93
CA PRO A 111 4.25 -5.56 -14.00
C PRO A 111 4.99 -4.31 -13.51
N TYR A 112 4.45 -3.62 -12.50
CA TYR A 112 5.11 -2.48 -11.89
C TYR A 112 6.39 -2.88 -11.14
N LEU A 113 6.34 -3.97 -10.38
CA LEU A 113 7.51 -4.48 -9.67
C LEU A 113 8.57 -5.02 -10.63
N VAL A 114 8.17 -5.62 -11.75
CA VAL A 114 9.12 -6.02 -12.82
C VAL A 114 9.85 -4.79 -13.39
N ALA A 115 9.12 -3.70 -13.66
CA ALA A 115 9.72 -2.45 -14.13
C ALA A 115 10.69 -1.85 -13.09
N LEU A 116 10.31 -1.86 -11.82
CA LEU A 116 11.18 -1.43 -10.72
C LEU A 116 12.46 -2.29 -10.64
N CYS A 117 12.31 -3.61 -10.58
CA CYS A 117 13.42 -4.54 -10.46
C CYS A 117 14.42 -4.38 -11.61
N LYS A 118 13.92 -4.26 -12.84
CA LYS A 118 14.73 -3.97 -14.03
C LYS A 118 15.49 -2.65 -13.90
N ARG A 119 14.84 -1.60 -13.39
CA ARG A 119 15.43 -0.26 -13.26
C ARG A 119 16.55 -0.20 -12.22
N VAL A 120 16.37 -0.86 -11.06
CA VAL A 120 17.32 -0.79 -9.95
C VAL A 120 18.27 -2.00 -9.87
N GLY A 121 18.07 -3.03 -10.69
CA GLY A 121 18.82 -4.28 -10.61
C GLY A 121 18.47 -5.11 -9.38
N PHE A 122 17.20 -5.09 -8.97
CA PHE A 122 16.73 -5.86 -7.81
C PHE A 122 16.27 -7.26 -8.24
N PRO A 123 16.57 -8.34 -7.48
CA PRO A 123 16.16 -9.70 -7.82
C PRO A 123 14.65 -9.88 -7.66
N MET A 124 13.96 -10.29 -8.73
CA MET A 124 12.51 -10.46 -8.72
C MET A 124 12.05 -11.61 -7.80
N GLU A 125 12.90 -12.58 -7.54
CA GLU A 125 12.66 -13.67 -6.57
C GLU A 125 12.53 -13.20 -5.12
N ASN A 126 13.00 -11.98 -4.81
CA ASN A 126 12.87 -11.35 -3.51
C ASN A 126 11.66 -10.39 -3.44
N VAL A 127 10.70 -10.53 -4.36
CA VAL A 127 9.53 -9.64 -4.41
C VAL A 127 8.25 -10.41 -4.18
N PHE A 128 7.45 -9.95 -3.21
CA PHE A 128 6.06 -10.33 -2.99
C PHE A 128 5.17 -9.23 -3.53
N CYS A 129 4.32 -9.53 -4.51
CA CYS A 129 3.47 -8.53 -5.14
C CYS A 129 2.16 -9.15 -5.65
N THR A 130 1.21 -8.30 -6.03
CA THR A 130 -0.08 -8.77 -6.54
C THR A 130 0.04 -9.30 -7.96
N GLU A 131 -0.23 -10.59 -8.14
CA GLU A 131 -0.34 -11.21 -9.46
C GLU A 131 -1.65 -10.80 -10.12
N VAL A 132 -1.58 -10.43 -11.39
CA VAL A 132 -2.74 -10.09 -12.20
C VAL A 132 -2.55 -10.54 -13.63
N ASP A 133 -3.62 -11.05 -14.24
CA ASP A 133 -3.72 -11.33 -15.66
C ASP A 133 -5.01 -10.70 -16.21
N LEU A 134 -4.88 -9.48 -16.77
CA LEU A 134 -6.00 -8.74 -17.32
C LEU A 134 -6.54 -9.39 -18.61
N ASP A 135 -5.73 -10.14 -19.33
CA ASP A 135 -6.12 -10.71 -20.63
C ASP A 135 -6.85 -12.05 -20.48
N ARG A 136 -6.86 -12.62 -19.29
CA ARG A 136 -7.58 -13.86 -18.94
C ARG A 136 -9.10 -13.68 -19.06
N VAL A 137 -9.64 -12.52 -18.67
CA VAL A 137 -11.08 -12.23 -18.66
C VAL A 137 -11.49 -11.51 -19.93
N LYS A 138 -12.59 -11.95 -20.53
CA LYS A 138 -13.24 -11.30 -21.69
C LYS A 138 -14.60 -10.78 -21.26
N ILE A 139 -14.85 -9.49 -21.48
CA ILE A 139 -16.12 -8.87 -21.15
C ILE A 139 -17.05 -8.94 -22.38
N SER A 140 -18.24 -9.54 -22.21
CA SER A 140 -19.30 -9.55 -23.22
C SER A 140 -19.99 -8.19 -23.31
N GLN A 141 -20.70 -7.91 -24.42
CA GLN A 141 -21.47 -6.66 -24.56
C GLN A 141 -22.54 -6.50 -23.47
N ALA A 142 -23.17 -7.61 -23.05
CA ALA A 142 -24.17 -7.58 -21.99
C ALA A 142 -23.52 -7.21 -20.64
N GLU A 143 -22.39 -7.79 -20.34
CA GLU A 143 -21.62 -7.49 -19.14
C GLU A 143 -21.08 -6.07 -19.13
N ALA A 144 -20.55 -5.60 -20.27
CA ALA A 144 -20.08 -4.23 -20.41
C ALA A 144 -21.16 -3.20 -20.06
N LYS A 145 -22.42 -3.46 -20.48
CA LYS A 145 -23.54 -2.60 -20.12
C LYS A 145 -23.77 -2.55 -18.60
N ILE A 146 -23.76 -3.72 -17.94
CA ILE A 146 -23.94 -3.81 -16.48
C ILE A 146 -22.79 -3.09 -15.74
N LEU A 147 -21.55 -3.30 -16.15
CA LEU A 147 -20.40 -2.64 -15.53
C LEU A 147 -20.44 -1.12 -15.77
N THR A 148 -20.90 -0.66 -16.94
CA THR A 148 -21.08 0.77 -17.20
C THR A 148 -22.13 1.39 -16.29
N GLU A 149 -23.28 0.73 -16.10
CA GLU A 149 -24.30 1.19 -15.16
C GLU A 149 -23.74 1.29 -13.71
N ILE A 150 -22.96 0.29 -13.27
CA ILE A 150 -22.35 0.27 -11.95
C ILE A 150 -21.32 1.40 -11.82
N TYR A 151 -20.45 1.57 -12.82
CA TYR A 151 -19.46 2.63 -12.87
C TYR A 151 -20.10 4.03 -12.77
N GLU A 152 -21.14 4.29 -13.60
CA GLU A 152 -21.87 5.56 -13.56
C GLU A 152 -22.57 5.77 -12.21
N ARG A 153 -23.12 4.70 -11.63
CA ARG A 153 -23.73 4.77 -10.30
C ARG A 153 -22.73 5.16 -9.23
N ILE A 154 -21.55 4.54 -9.19
CA ILE A 154 -20.48 4.88 -8.23
C ILE A 154 -20.03 6.33 -8.40
N LEU A 155 -19.88 6.81 -9.64
CA LEU A 155 -19.53 8.20 -9.90
C LEU A 155 -20.66 9.19 -9.55
N SER A 156 -21.90 8.77 -9.47
CA SER A 156 -23.03 9.62 -9.07
C SER A 156 -23.08 9.90 -7.56
N PHE A 157 -22.39 9.09 -6.75
CA PHE A 157 -22.31 9.33 -5.31
C PHE A 157 -21.49 10.59 -4.99
N PRO A 158 -21.82 11.31 -3.92
CA PRO A 158 -20.90 12.32 -3.38
C PRO A 158 -19.58 11.68 -2.97
N ASP A 159 -18.54 12.49 -2.85
CA ASP A 159 -17.24 11.99 -2.42
C ASP A 159 -17.33 11.36 -1.02
N ILE A 160 -16.81 10.14 -0.90
CA ILE A 160 -16.82 9.39 0.37
C ILE A 160 -15.72 9.96 1.27
N GLU A 161 -16.14 10.50 2.41
CA GLU A 161 -15.24 10.99 3.45
C GLU A 161 -15.48 10.20 4.74
N LEU A 162 -14.49 9.44 5.17
CA LEU A 162 -14.56 8.66 6.41
C LEU A 162 -14.03 9.50 7.58
N PRO A 163 -14.85 9.82 8.59
CA PRO A 163 -14.39 10.55 9.75
C PRO A 163 -13.24 9.80 10.44
N PRO A 164 -12.11 10.46 10.79
CA PRO A 164 -10.99 9.82 11.47
C PRO A 164 -11.34 9.18 12.81
N SER A 165 -12.42 9.61 13.44
CA SER A 165 -12.92 9.09 14.72
C SER A 165 -13.83 7.87 14.57
N ALA A 166 -14.30 7.53 13.36
CA ALA A 166 -15.20 6.40 13.14
C ALA A 166 -14.47 5.08 13.39
N LYS A 167 -15.04 4.21 14.22
CA LYS A 167 -14.52 2.87 14.54
C LYS A 167 -15.51 1.76 14.24
N ALA A 168 -16.75 2.11 13.97
CA ALA A 168 -17.83 1.18 13.64
C ALA A 168 -18.82 1.84 12.65
N PRO A 169 -19.57 1.07 11.86
CA PRO A 169 -20.54 1.62 10.92
C PRO A 169 -21.54 2.61 11.54
N GLN A 170 -21.91 2.40 12.81
CA GLN A 170 -22.83 3.27 13.55
C GLN A 170 -22.30 4.68 13.81
N ASP A 171 -21.01 4.87 13.74
CA ASP A 171 -20.36 6.18 13.92
C ASP A 171 -20.49 7.07 12.67
N LEU A 172 -20.96 6.50 11.55
CA LEU A 172 -21.12 7.20 10.28
C LEU A 172 -22.55 7.78 10.14
N PRO A 173 -22.70 8.93 9.45
CA PRO A 173 -24.01 9.45 9.07
C PRO A 173 -24.83 8.43 8.27
N GLN A 174 -26.17 8.42 8.44
CA GLN A 174 -27.05 7.47 7.74
C GLN A 174 -26.87 7.54 6.22
N SER A 175 -26.83 8.74 5.65
CA SER A 175 -26.65 8.92 4.20
C SER A 175 -25.33 8.32 3.66
N LEU A 176 -24.27 8.34 4.46
CA LEU A 176 -23.02 7.69 4.08
C LEU A 176 -23.12 6.17 4.19
N ARG A 177 -23.78 5.66 5.23
CA ARG A 177 -24.03 4.22 5.37
C ARG A 177 -24.82 3.66 4.19
N ASP A 178 -25.87 4.36 3.78
CA ASP A 178 -26.70 3.97 2.64
C ASP A 178 -25.88 3.84 1.34
N ILE A 179 -24.94 4.78 1.11
CA ILE A 179 -24.01 4.72 -0.02
C ILE A 179 -23.08 3.51 0.08
N LEU A 180 -22.48 3.28 1.25
CA LEU A 180 -21.54 2.18 1.48
C LEU A 180 -22.24 0.82 1.38
N ASP A 181 -23.46 0.68 1.85
CA ASP A 181 -24.26 -0.53 1.71
C ASP A 181 -24.65 -0.77 0.25
N GLU A 182 -24.98 0.30 -0.51
CA GLU A 182 -25.21 0.18 -1.95
C GLU A 182 -23.92 -0.22 -2.70
N MET A 183 -22.77 0.35 -2.38
CA MET A 183 -21.50 -0.07 -2.96
C MET A 183 -21.19 -1.54 -2.67
N GLU A 184 -21.47 -2.01 -1.45
CA GLU A 184 -21.31 -3.41 -1.09
C GLU A 184 -22.18 -4.32 -1.95
N TYR A 185 -23.46 -3.96 -2.15
CA TYR A 185 -24.35 -4.68 -3.08
C TYR A 185 -23.81 -4.66 -4.51
N LEU A 186 -23.34 -3.50 -5.01
CA LEU A 186 -22.83 -3.39 -6.37
C LEU A 186 -21.61 -4.30 -6.60
N PHE A 187 -20.66 -4.36 -5.66
CA PHE A 187 -19.47 -5.17 -5.81
C PHE A 187 -19.71 -6.65 -5.52
N PHE A 188 -20.34 -6.99 -4.40
CA PHE A 188 -20.40 -8.36 -3.91
C PHE A 188 -21.68 -9.13 -4.30
N GLU A 189 -22.69 -8.42 -4.88
CA GLU A 189 -23.85 -9.10 -5.47
C GLU A 189 -23.90 -8.93 -6.98
N ARG A 190 -23.65 -7.72 -7.51
CA ARG A 190 -23.75 -7.51 -8.96
C ARG A 190 -22.44 -7.89 -9.69
N VAL A 191 -21.30 -7.25 -9.38
CA VAL A 191 -20.03 -7.54 -10.05
C VAL A 191 -19.55 -8.96 -9.78
N TRP A 192 -19.70 -9.43 -8.53
CA TRP A 192 -19.28 -10.78 -8.13
C TRP A 192 -19.84 -11.90 -9.01
N ASN A 193 -21.06 -11.76 -9.49
CA ASN A 193 -21.76 -12.75 -10.32
C ASN A 193 -21.51 -12.59 -11.84
N LEU A 194 -20.68 -11.62 -12.27
CA LEU A 194 -20.26 -11.47 -13.65
C LEU A 194 -19.03 -12.36 -13.96
N ASP A 195 -18.71 -12.52 -15.25
CA ASP A 195 -17.46 -13.18 -15.65
C ASP A 195 -16.24 -12.43 -15.10
N SER A 196 -16.24 -11.09 -15.19
CA SER A 196 -15.20 -10.24 -14.61
C SER A 196 -15.16 -10.25 -13.07
N GLY A 197 -16.19 -10.74 -12.41
CA GLY A 197 -16.18 -11.03 -10.98
C GLY A 197 -15.12 -12.06 -10.58
N GLU A 198 -14.57 -12.81 -11.55
CA GLU A 198 -13.41 -13.66 -11.36
C GLU A 198 -12.23 -12.90 -10.74
N PHE A 199 -12.01 -11.63 -11.12
CA PHE A 199 -10.98 -10.80 -10.51
C PHE A 199 -11.19 -10.61 -9.00
N LEU A 200 -12.44 -10.43 -8.56
CA LEU A 200 -12.77 -10.27 -7.15
C LEU A 200 -12.57 -11.57 -6.35
N ARG A 201 -12.80 -12.71 -6.99
CA ARG A 201 -12.72 -14.03 -6.37
C ARG A 201 -11.30 -14.60 -6.31
N GLU A 202 -10.47 -14.33 -7.34
CA GLU A 202 -9.20 -15.02 -7.53
C GLU A 202 -7.97 -14.14 -7.33
N VAL A 203 -8.05 -12.83 -7.61
CA VAL A 203 -6.92 -11.95 -7.37
C VAL A 203 -6.78 -11.69 -5.87
N ASN A 204 -5.59 -11.96 -5.35
CA ASN A 204 -5.24 -11.75 -3.94
C ASN A 204 -4.21 -10.62 -3.81
N PRO A 205 -4.64 -9.36 -3.60
CA PRO A 205 -3.71 -8.26 -3.37
C PRO A 205 -2.80 -8.53 -2.16
N ILE A 206 -1.51 -8.22 -2.28
CA ILE A 206 -0.55 -8.37 -1.17
C ILE A 206 -0.63 -7.13 -0.28
N GLY A 207 -1.72 -7.01 0.48
CA GLY A 207 -1.98 -5.95 1.44
C GLY A 207 -2.43 -6.51 2.79
N GLY A 208 -2.36 -5.71 3.84
CA GLY A 208 -2.80 -6.10 5.17
C GLY A 208 -2.12 -7.38 5.65
N ARG A 209 -2.94 -8.37 6.03
CA ARG A 209 -2.44 -9.66 6.52
C ARG A 209 -1.51 -10.42 5.54
N GLU A 210 -1.63 -10.19 4.23
CA GLU A 210 -0.76 -10.86 3.27
C GLU A 210 0.67 -10.31 3.34
N LYS A 211 0.86 -9.02 3.65
CA LYS A 211 2.20 -8.46 3.92
C LYS A 211 2.82 -9.06 5.19
N ALA A 212 2.02 -9.27 6.24
CA ALA A 212 2.49 -9.96 7.44
C ALA A 212 2.91 -11.41 7.16
N LYS A 213 2.09 -12.17 6.40
CA LYS A 213 2.45 -13.53 5.95
C LYS A 213 3.74 -13.55 5.13
N ALA A 214 3.92 -12.59 4.22
CA ALA A 214 5.18 -12.50 3.47
C ALA A 214 6.40 -12.31 4.39
N CYS A 215 6.29 -11.50 5.47
CA CYS A 215 7.35 -11.41 6.48
C CYS A 215 7.60 -12.74 7.19
N GLU A 216 6.56 -13.51 7.53
CA GLU A 216 6.68 -14.84 8.11
C GLU A 216 7.32 -15.85 7.15
N GLU A 217 6.95 -15.81 5.87
CA GLU A 217 7.55 -16.66 4.83
C GLU A 217 9.03 -16.36 4.63
N ILE A 218 9.42 -15.08 4.59
CA ILE A 218 10.83 -14.66 4.53
C ILE A 218 11.59 -15.18 5.76
N SER A 219 11.06 -14.94 6.96
CA SER A 219 11.66 -15.40 8.23
C SER A 219 11.89 -16.90 8.23
N LYS A 220 10.87 -17.69 7.81
CA LYS A 220 10.92 -19.14 7.71
C LYS A 220 11.91 -19.60 6.63
N GLY A 221 11.83 -19.03 5.44
CA GLY A 221 12.69 -19.39 4.30
C GLY A 221 14.16 -19.18 4.56
N LEU A 222 14.51 -18.08 5.27
CA LEU A 222 15.87 -17.78 5.68
C LEU A 222 16.30 -18.47 7.00
N SER A 223 15.37 -19.05 7.75
CA SER A 223 15.60 -19.52 9.13
C SER A 223 16.11 -18.40 10.05
N ILE A 224 15.61 -17.18 9.85
CA ILE A 224 15.92 -15.99 10.64
C ILE A 224 14.67 -15.58 11.41
N PRO A 225 14.70 -15.44 12.75
CA PRO A 225 13.52 -15.07 13.51
C PRO A 225 13.05 -13.65 13.18
N LEU A 226 11.75 -13.39 13.28
CA LEU A 226 11.17 -12.05 13.07
C LEU A 226 11.77 -10.98 13.97
N SER A 227 12.34 -11.35 15.13
CA SER A 227 13.07 -10.42 16.00
C SER A 227 14.36 -9.86 15.39
N GLU A 228 14.87 -10.53 14.36
CA GLU A 228 15.99 -10.07 13.51
C GLU A 228 15.49 -9.54 12.15
N GLY A 229 14.21 -9.29 12.01
CA GLY A 229 13.60 -8.70 10.82
C GLY A 229 13.44 -7.19 10.93
N PHE A 230 13.47 -6.53 9.78
CA PHE A 230 13.17 -5.11 9.59
C PHE A 230 12.06 -4.98 8.54
N TYR A 231 11.02 -4.20 8.86
CA TYR A 231 9.98 -3.84 7.90
C TYR A 231 9.75 -2.34 7.87
N CYS A 232 9.74 -1.76 6.66
CA CYS A 232 9.45 -0.35 6.42
C CYS A 232 8.21 -0.22 5.53
N GLY A 233 7.19 0.50 6.01
CA GLY A 233 5.94 0.77 5.30
C GLY A 233 5.40 2.15 5.59
N ASP A 234 4.28 2.55 4.94
CA ASP A 234 3.78 3.93 5.00
C ASP A 234 2.25 4.07 5.07
N SER A 235 1.49 2.98 4.98
CA SER A 235 0.04 3.05 4.78
C SER A 235 -0.76 2.03 5.58
N ILE A 236 -2.09 2.03 5.39
CA ILE A 236 -3.00 1.07 6.00
C ILE A 236 -2.68 -0.38 5.62
N THR A 237 -2.16 -0.60 4.40
CA THR A 237 -1.81 -1.94 3.92
C THR A 237 -0.61 -2.56 4.64
N ASP A 238 0.14 -1.77 5.42
CA ASP A 238 1.33 -2.19 6.17
C ASP A 238 1.05 -2.50 7.63
N THR A 239 -0.16 -2.20 8.11
CA THR A 239 -0.54 -2.23 9.53
C THR A 239 -0.18 -3.55 10.20
N GLU A 240 -0.55 -4.67 9.57
CA GLU A 240 -0.32 -6.01 10.14
C GLU A 240 1.16 -6.40 10.12
N ALA A 241 1.89 -6.08 9.05
CA ALA A 241 3.33 -6.37 8.96
C ALA A 241 4.12 -5.52 9.97
N LEU A 242 3.80 -4.22 10.11
CA LEU A 242 4.41 -3.34 11.12
C LEU A 242 4.12 -3.84 12.54
N SER A 243 2.88 -4.21 12.83
CA SER A 243 2.49 -4.76 14.14
C SER A 243 3.18 -6.09 14.42
N LEU A 244 3.22 -7.01 13.45
CA LEU A 244 3.88 -8.31 13.56
C LEU A 244 5.36 -8.15 13.95
N LEU A 245 6.11 -7.30 13.23
CA LEU A 245 7.54 -7.09 13.51
C LEU A 245 7.73 -6.45 14.90
N ARG A 246 6.90 -5.46 15.25
CA ARG A 246 6.95 -4.82 16.58
C ARG A 246 6.71 -5.83 17.71
N GLU A 247 5.69 -6.66 17.59
CA GLU A 247 5.32 -7.68 18.58
C GLU A 247 6.37 -8.76 18.71
N ALA A 248 6.97 -9.16 17.60
CA ALA A 248 8.11 -10.07 17.57
C ALA A 248 9.44 -9.46 18.02
N LYS A 249 9.45 -8.18 18.45
CA LYS A 249 10.65 -7.41 18.85
C LYS A 249 11.65 -7.17 17.71
N GLY A 250 11.24 -7.35 16.46
CA GLY A 250 11.94 -6.87 15.28
C GLY A 250 11.82 -5.35 15.11
N VAL A 251 12.28 -4.82 14.00
CA VAL A 251 12.19 -3.39 13.68
C VAL A 251 11.00 -3.14 12.77
N SER A 252 10.10 -2.26 13.21
CA SER A 252 8.97 -1.76 12.43
C SER A 252 9.10 -0.25 12.27
N LEU A 253 9.29 0.20 11.01
CA LEU A 253 9.55 1.58 10.63
C LEU A 253 8.40 2.14 9.79
N SER A 254 7.81 3.23 10.22
CA SER A 254 6.88 4.03 9.40
C SER A 254 7.66 5.15 8.71
N PHE A 255 7.75 5.11 7.37
CA PHE A 255 8.43 6.16 6.60
C PHE A 255 7.41 7.08 5.92
N ASN A 256 7.36 8.36 6.29
CA ASN A 256 6.37 9.32 5.81
C ASN A 256 4.95 8.75 5.88
N GLY A 257 4.68 7.92 6.89
CA GLY A 257 3.48 7.11 6.96
C GLY A 257 2.26 7.91 7.40
N ASN A 258 1.10 7.42 7.02
CA ASN A 258 -0.17 7.93 7.49
C ASN A 258 -0.46 7.48 8.94
N ARG A 259 -1.61 7.89 9.46
CA ARG A 259 -2.05 7.56 10.83
C ARG A 259 -2.04 6.04 11.13
N TYR A 260 -2.31 5.19 10.13
CA TYR A 260 -2.37 3.74 10.31
C TYR A 260 -0.98 3.14 10.49
N ALA A 261 -0.04 3.47 9.61
CA ALA A 261 1.34 3.03 9.72
C ALA A 261 2.01 3.51 11.00
N LEU A 262 1.80 4.80 11.37
CA LEU A 262 2.36 5.36 12.61
C LEU A 262 1.79 4.71 13.87
N ARG A 263 0.51 4.35 13.90
CA ARG A 263 -0.06 3.65 15.07
C ARG A 263 0.41 2.21 15.21
N SER A 264 0.88 1.61 14.13
CA SER A 264 1.28 0.19 14.07
C SER A 264 2.78 -0.03 14.23
N ALA A 265 3.61 0.93 13.81
CA ALA A 265 5.05 0.86 13.91
C ALA A 265 5.59 1.20 15.33
N GLU A 266 6.87 0.96 15.53
CA GLU A 266 7.61 1.38 16.74
C GLU A 266 8.45 2.63 16.47
N PHE A 267 9.06 2.70 15.28
CA PHE A 267 9.89 3.82 14.85
C PHE A 267 9.23 4.58 13.70
N TYR A 268 9.55 5.85 13.60
CA TYR A 268 9.20 6.66 12.45
C TYR A 268 10.43 7.26 11.79
N ALA A 269 10.34 7.49 10.50
CA ALA A 269 11.28 8.32 9.76
C ALA A 269 10.49 9.29 8.85
N LEU A 270 10.92 10.53 8.81
CA LEU A 270 10.43 11.56 7.89
C LEU A 270 11.58 11.97 6.97
N GLY A 271 11.33 12.06 5.67
CA GLY A 271 12.37 12.43 4.71
C GLY A 271 11.84 12.73 3.33
N TYR A 272 12.62 13.46 2.54
CA TYR A 272 12.33 13.80 1.15
C TYR A 272 13.06 12.89 0.16
N ASP A 273 13.94 12.04 0.69
CA ASP A 273 14.70 11.01 -0.04
C ASP A 273 14.89 9.76 0.84
N GLY A 274 15.55 8.74 0.30
CA GLY A 274 15.79 7.48 0.98
C GLY A 274 16.89 7.50 2.05
N GLU A 275 17.64 8.60 2.24
CA GLU A 275 18.82 8.61 3.14
C GLU A 275 18.48 8.13 4.54
N VAL A 276 17.47 8.70 5.16
CA VAL A 276 17.09 8.32 6.53
C VAL A 276 16.72 6.86 6.65
N VAL A 277 16.07 6.29 5.64
CA VAL A 277 15.72 4.87 5.61
C VAL A 277 16.99 4.01 5.50
N GLY A 278 17.93 4.43 4.64
CA GLY A 278 19.24 3.79 4.51
C GLY A 278 20.07 3.84 5.80
N GLU A 279 20.13 4.99 6.47
CA GLU A 279 20.83 5.16 7.76
C GLU A 279 20.24 4.26 8.85
N VAL A 280 18.92 4.19 8.95
CA VAL A 280 18.22 3.33 9.93
C VAL A 280 18.49 1.85 9.63
N ALA A 281 18.39 1.43 8.36
CA ALA A 281 18.65 0.05 7.95
C ALA A 281 20.11 -0.36 8.23
N LEU A 282 21.08 0.51 7.91
CA LEU A 282 22.51 0.27 8.18
C LEU A 282 22.82 0.22 9.69
N SER A 283 22.25 1.13 10.49
CA SER A 283 22.40 1.09 11.94
C SER A 283 21.85 -0.21 12.52
N PHE A 284 20.67 -0.66 12.05
CA PHE A 284 20.10 -1.95 12.46
C PHE A 284 21.00 -3.13 12.08
N LEU A 285 21.57 -3.17 10.86
CA LEU A 285 22.45 -4.24 10.44
C LEU A 285 23.75 -4.31 11.24
N ASN A 286 24.29 -3.15 11.67
CA ASN A 286 25.57 -3.06 12.37
C ASN A 286 25.43 -3.25 13.88
N GLU A 287 24.40 -2.68 14.49
CA GLU A 287 24.27 -2.56 15.94
C GLU A 287 22.99 -3.23 16.49
N GLY A 288 22.21 -3.85 15.61
CA GLY A 288 20.90 -4.40 15.97
C GLY A 288 19.87 -3.33 16.35
N LYS A 289 18.75 -3.76 16.89
CA LYS A 289 17.67 -2.84 17.30
C LYS A 289 18.11 -1.87 18.42
N ASP A 290 19.04 -2.28 19.29
CA ASP A 290 19.54 -1.45 20.37
C ASP A 290 20.33 -0.22 19.85
N GLY A 291 20.93 -0.31 18.68
CA GLY A 291 21.54 0.82 18.00
C GLY A 291 20.54 1.90 17.65
N LEU A 292 19.33 1.52 17.24
CA LEU A 292 18.29 2.46 16.83
C LEU A 292 17.79 3.35 17.98
N TYR A 293 17.80 2.86 19.23
CA TYR A 293 17.43 3.70 20.38
C TYR A 293 18.47 4.80 20.68
N LYS A 294 19.68 4.67 20.14
CA LYS A 294 20.76 5.64 20.29
C LYS A 294 20.91 6.53 19.05
N LEU A 295 20.37 6.10 17.93
CA LEU A 295 20.46 6.81 16.65
C LEU A 295 19.72 8.15 16.76
N LYS A 296 20.41 9.24 16.43
CA LYS A 296 19.84 10.60 16.41
C LYS A 296 19.95 11.15 15.01
N VAL A 297 18.82 11.25 14.32
CA VAL A 297 18.71 11.92 13.04
C VAL A 297 17.66 13.02 13.19
N LYS A 298 18.08 14.26 13.18
CA LYS A 298 17.20 15.43 13.18
C LYS A 298 17.88 16.56 12.42
N GLU A 299 17.58 16.66 11.16
CA GLU A 299 18.04 17.67 10.23
C GLU A 299 16.84 18.31 9.52
N ASP A 300 17.04 19.41 8.80
CA ASP A 300 15.94 20.16 8.13
C ASP A 300 15.06 19.29 7.21
N LYS A 301 15.64 18.23 6.64
CA LYS A 301 14.96 17.39 5.62
C LYS A 301 14.82 15.93 6.01
N LYS A 302 15.32 15.52 7.16
CA LYS A 302 15.22 14.13 7.64
C LYS A 302 15.14 14.07 9.16
N GLU A 303 14.31 13.19 9.65
CA GLU A 303 14.08 12.95 11.07
C GLU A 303 13.83 11.46 11.32
N PHE A 304 14.34 10.94 12.42
CA PHE A 304 14.08 9.58 12.88
C PHE A 304 13.86 9.57 14.40
N GLY A 305 12.98 8.71 14.87
CA GLY A 305 12.75 8.55 16.31
C GLY A 305 11.75 7.46 16.67
N LEU A 306 11.53 7.32 17.96
CA LEU A 306 10.46 6.48 18.51
C LEU A 306 9.11 7.16 18.34
N ILE A 307 8.12 6.38 17.96
CA ILE A 307 6.74 6.87 17.89
C ILE A 307 6.21 7.09 19.32
N PRO A 308 5.76 8.31 19.64
CA PRO A 308 5.21 8.60 20.95
C PRO A 308 3.91 7.81 21.19
N ARG A 309 3.72 7.32 22.41
CA ARG A 309 2.51 6.58 22.79
C ARG A 309 1.39 7.48 23.32
N GLU A 310 1.73 8.68 23.74
CA GLU A 310 0.78 9.68 24.22
C GLU A 310 0.03 10.28 23.04
N GLU A 311 -1.29 10.42 23.16
CA GLU A 311 -2.16 10.80 22.03
C GLU A 311 -1.81 12.17 21.42
N LYS A 312 -1.49 13.19 22.25
CA LYS A 312 -1.18 14.53 21.73
C LYS A 312 0.12 14.59 20.93
N PRO A 313 1.28 14.10 21.40
CA PRO A 313 2.50 14.03 20.60
C PRO A 313 2.35 13.13 19.37
N LEU A 314 1.56 12.05 19.46
CA LEU A 314 1.29 11.18 18.33
C LEU A 314 0.47 11.91 17.25
N ALA A 315 -0.56 12.65 17.64
CA ALA A 315 -1.37 13.43 16.67
C ALA A 315 -0.52 14.51 15.96
N GLU A 316 0.40 15.16 16.67
CA GLU A 316 1.34 16.11 16.10
C GLU A 316 2.30 15.43 15.10
N LEU A 317 2.81 14.24 15.42
CA LEU A 317 3.64 13.46 14.51
C LEU A 317 2.87 13.02 13.28
N ILE A 318 1.63 12.51 13.44
CA ILE A 318 0.76 12.14 12.32
C ILE A 318 0.58 13.31 11.35
N SER A 319 0.22 14.48 11.87
CA SER A 319 0.04 15.68 11.03
C SER A 319 1.30 16.04 10.23
N ARG A 320 2.47 16.01 10.85
CA ARG A 320 3.76 16.30 10.18
C ARG A 320 4.11 15.23 9.14
N SER A 321 3.87 13.98 9.47
CA SER A 321 4.16 12.85 8.57
C SER A 321 3.27 12.90 7.31
N GLU A 322 1.97 13.09 7.49
CA GLU A 322 1.02 13.20 6.37
C GLU A 322 1.29 14.44 5.51
N GLU A 323 1.71 15.55 6.12
CA GLU A 323 2.17 16.73 5.36
C GLU A 323 3.43 16.43 4.55
N THR A 324 4.43 15.75 5.13
CA THR A 324 5.64 15.34 4.43
C THR A 324 5.31 14.38 3.29
N ARG A 325 4.44 13.40 3.52
CA ARG A 325 3.93 12.48 2.50
C ARG A 325 3.34 13.22 1.29
N LYS A 326 2.45 14.19 1.54
CA LYS A 326 1.82 15.02 0.49
C LYS A 326 2.84 15.86 -0.26
N ARG A 327 3.84 16.39 0.41
CA ARG A 327 4.92 17.17 -0.23
C ARG A 327 5.80 16.30 -1.12
N VAL A 328 6.07 15.06 -0.72
CA VAL A 328 6.96 14.11 -1.43
C VAL A 328 6.24 13.43 -2.58
N ARG A 329 5.01 12.93 -2.39
CA ARG A 329 4.26 12.14 -3.38
C ARG A 329 3.22 12.95 -4.16
N GLY A 330 3.01 14.24 -3.81
CA GLY A 330 1.91 15.05 -4.33
C GLY A 330 0.61 14.85 -3.53
N ILE A 331 -0.28 15.84 -3.63
CA ILE A 331 -1.51 15.89 -2.80
C ILE A 331 -2.42 14.69 -3.09
N LEU A 332 -2.65 14.37 -4.37
CA LEU A 332 -3.60 13.32 -4.76
C LEU A 332 -3.17 11.94 -4.25
N ILE A 333 -1.91 11.56 -4.47
CA ILE A 333 -1.37 10.26 -4.04
C ILE A 333 -1.18 10.25 -2.52
N GLY A 334 -0.70 11.35 -1.95
CA GLY A 334 -0.46 11.47 -0.51
C GLY A 334 -1.72 11.36 0.36
N GLU A 335 -2.91 11.50 -0.22
CA GLU A 335 -4.21 11.33 0.46
C GLU A 335 -4.79 9.92 0.35
N LEU A 336 -4.20 9.04 -0.46
CA LEU A 336 -4.62 7.65 -0.61
C LEU A 336 -4.03 6.76 0.51
N GLY A 337 -4.79 5.76 0.93
CA GLY A 337 -4.38 4.72 1.89
C GLY A 337 -4.76 5.02 3.31
#